data_3537a9af83d5c9772a11d084a8a5f707
#
_entry.id   3537a9af83d5c9772a11d084a8a5f707
#
_cell.length_a   1.000
_cell.length_b   1.000
_cell.length_c   1.000
_cell.angle_alpha   90.00
_cell.angle_beta   90.00
_cell.angle_gamma   90.00
#
_symmetry.space_group_name_H-M   'P 1'
#
loop_
_entity.id
_entity.type
_entity.pdbx_description
1 polymer ?
#
loop_
_entity_poly.entity_id
_entity_poly.type
_entity_poly.pdbx_seq_one_letter_code
_entity_poly.pdbx_strand_id
1 'polypeptide(L)'
;MPYPVQTRLQQRLHEARAALHARHVKGPVSQAVFEFVAFGIKQGWACLFGGLMLGLLLATFLWYPEGAWLTRYDFLVLGAIAIQAMMLWTGLETWEEARVILVFHVVGTIMELFKTYHGSWIYPEDSLLRIAGVPLFTGFMYAAVGSYLARVWRIFDFRFDRFPPLWIQGVLATAIYVNFFAHHWLPDVRFALFAATAMVYGPCVVWFRADTAHRPMPLVIGFGLVAIFIWFAENLGTFARAWAY
;
A
#
# COMPACT_ATOMS: atom_id res chain seq x y z
N MET A 1 -1.08 -22.58 10.12
CA MET A 1 -2.34 -21.85 10.42
C MET A 1 -3.39 -22.37 9.46
N PRO A 2 -4.62 -22.71 9.89
CA PRO A 2 -5.68 -23.13 8.98
C PRO A 2 -6.04 -21.93 8.07
N TYR A 3 -6.18 -22.21 6.78
CA TYR A 3 -6.60 -21.20 5.81
C TYR A 3 -7.97 -20.65 6.22
N PRO A 4 -8.17 -19.32 6.16
CA PRO A 4 -9.46 -18.73 6.47
C PRO A 4 -10.53 -19.30 5.54
N VAL A 5 -11.72 -19.53 6.09
CA VAL A 5 -12.89 -20.01 5.33
C VAL A 5 -13.12 -19.07 4.15
N GLN A 6 -12.94 -19.58 2.94
CA GLN A 6 -13.16 -18.81 1.71
C GLN A 6 -14.63 -18.39 1.63
N THR A 7 -14.86 -17.12 1.36
CA THR A 7 -16.22 -16.64 1.11
C THR A 7 -16.76 -17.27 -0.19
N ARG A 8 -18.09 -17.37 -0.32
CA ARG A 8 -18.74 -17.90 -1.56
C ARG A 8 -18.27 -17.15 -2.81
N LEU A 9 -17.96 -15.88 -2.70
CA LEU A 9 -17.40 -15.07 -3.79
C LEU A 9 -15.99 -15.54 -4.16
N GLN A 10 -15.13 -15.78 -3.17
CA GLN A 10 -13.76 -16.26 -3.41
C GLN A 10 -13.75 -17.64 -4.06
N GLN A 11 -14.67 -18.54 -3.67
CA GLN A 11 -14.82 -19.85 -4.30
C GLN A 11 -15.25 -19.73 -5.77
N ARG A 12 -16.27 -18.91 -6.07
CA ARG A 12 -16.72 -18.67 -7.44
C ARG A 12 -15.62 -18.07 -8.32
N LEU A 13 -14.86 -17.12 -7.79
CA LEU A 13 -13.73 -16.52 -8.51
C LEU A 13 -12.62 -17.56 -8.78
N HIS A 14 -12.37 -18.45 -7.83
CA HIS A 14 -11.40 -19.53 -8.01
C HIS A 14 -11.85 -20.54 -9.08
N GLU A 15 -13.12 -20.96 -9.07
CA GLU A 15 -13.71 -21.86 -10.07
C GLU A 15 -13.72 -21.21 -11.47
N ALA A 16 -14.14 -19.95 -11.57
CA ALA A 16 -14.13 -19.22 -12.84
C ALA A 16 -12.72 -19.10 -13.42
N ARG A 17 -11.72 -18.82 -12.55
CA ARG A 17 -10.33 -18.77 -12.98
C ARG A 17 -9.81 -20.12 -13.46
N ALA A 18 -10.12 -21.22 -12.74
CA ALA A 18 -9.73 -22.56 -13.13
C ALA A 18 -10.34 -22.95 -14.49
N ALA A 19 -11.60 -22.61 -14.71
CA ALA A 19 -12.27 -22.84 -16.00
C ALA A 19 -11.64 -22.03 -17.15
N LEU A 20 -11.30 -20.75 -16.90
CA LEU A 20 -10.60 -19.90 -17.88
C LEU A 20 -9.20 -20.44 -18.20
N HIS A 21 -8.46 -20.88 -17.17
CA HIS A 21 -7.15 -21.50 -17.35
C HIS A 21 -7.25 -22.74 -18.26
N ALA A 22 -8.14 -23.67 -17.92
CA ALA A 22 -8.34 -24.91 -18.72
C ALA A 22 -8.74 -24.63 -20.17
N ARG A 23 -9.48 -23.55 -20.42
CA ARG A 23 -9.95 -23.18 -21.76
C ARG A 23 -8.88 -22.50 -22.62
N HIS A 24 -8.02 -21.68 -22.05
CA HIS A 24 -7.13 -20.77 -22.81
C HIS A 24 -5.67 -21.18 -22.78
N VAL A 25 -5.23 -21.95 -21.78
CA VAL A 25 -3.82 -22.34 -21.64
C VAL A 25 -3.58 -23.64 -22.39
N LYS A 26 -3.00 -23.54 -23.59
CA LYS A 26 -2.69 -24.68 -24.48
C LYS A 26 -1.18 -24.82 -24.76
N GLY A 27 -0.33 -23.92 -24.28
CA GLY A 27 1.11 -23.95 -24.52
C GLY A 27 1.87 -22.94 -23.66
N PRO A 28 3.20 -22.91 -23.74
CA PRO A 28 4.03 -22.11 -22.84
C PRO A 28 3.78 -20.59 -22.96
N VAL A 29 3.52 -20.10 -24.17
CA VAL A 29 3.24 -18.67 -24.40
C VAL A 29 1.89 -18.28 -23.79
N SER A 30 0.83 -19.09 -24.04
CA SER A 30 -0.49 -18.83 -23.46
C SER A 30 -0.48 -18.94 -21.94
N GLN A 31 0.34 -19.83 -21.37
CA GLN A 31 0.58 -19.91 -19.93
C GLN A 31 1.22 -18.61 -19.40
N ALA A 32 2.26 -18.10 -20.04
CA ALA A 32 2.94 -16.88 -19.62
C ALA A 32 2.00 -15.66 -19.67
N VAL A 33 1.22 -15.54 -20.74
CA VAL A 33 0.21 -14.46 -20.87
C VAL A 33 -0.85 -14.58 -19.79
N PHE A 34 -1.37 -15.79 -19.53
CA PHE A 34 -2.37 -16.02 -18.50
C PHE A 34 -1.84 -15.68 -17.11
N GLU A 35 -0.61 -16.10 -16.78
CA GLU A 35 0.05 -15.77 -15.51
C GLU A 35 0.27 -14.26 -15.36
N PHE A 36 0.66 -13.57 -16.44
CA PHE A 36 0.84 -12.12 -16.42
C PHE A 36 -0.48 -11.38 -16.14
N VAL A 37 -1.56 -11.78 -16.83
CA VAL A 37 -2.89 -11.20 -16.60
C VAL A 37 -3.37 -11.52 -15.17
N ALA A 38 -3.21 -12.75 -14.70
CA ALA A 38 -3.56 -13.15 -13.34
C ALA A 38 -2.76 -12.37 -12.29
N PHE A 39 -1.48 -12.12 -12.55
CA PHE A 39 -0.64 -11.26 -11.71
C PHE A 39 -1.19 -9.84 -11.67
N GLY A 40 -1.49 -9.24 -12.82
CA GLY A 40 -2.05 -7.88 -12.92
C GLY A 40 -3.39 -7.74 -12.16
N ILE A 41 -4.30 -8.71 -12.31
CA ILE A 41 -5.58 -8.72 -11.60
C ILE A 41 -5.35 -8.81 -10.08
N LYS A 42 -4.45 -9.68 -9.63
CA LYS A 42 -4.10 -9.80 -8.21
C LYS A 42 -3.48 -8.52 -7.66
N GLN A 43 -2.60 -7.86 -8.42
CA GLN A 43 -2.02 -6.58 -8.03
C GLN A 43 -3.08 -5.48 -7.94
N GLY A 44 -3.96 -5.37 -8.94
CA GLY A 44 -5.09 -4.44 -8.90
C GLY A 44 -5.99 -4.66 -7.68
N TRP A 45 -6.26 -5.94 -7.36
CA TRP A 45 -7.00 -6.30 -6.16
C TRP A 45 -6.27 -5.91 -4.86
N ALA A 46 -4.94 -6.12 -4.81
CA ALA A 46 -4.14 -5.72 -3.67
C ALA A 46 -4.11 -4.21 -3.48
N CYS A 47 -4.10 -3.45 -4.57
CA CYS A 47 -4.11 -1.98 -4.56
C CYS A 47 -5.51 -1.37 -4.39
N LEU A 48 -6.58 -2.16 -4.19
CA LEU A 48 -7.97 -1.68 -4.25
C LEU A 48 -8.24 -0.51 -3.28
N PHE A 49 -7.83 -0.63 -2.01
CA PHE A 49 -8.03 0.44 -1.03
C PHE A 49 -7.29 1.72 -1.45
N GLY A 50 -6.00 1.60 -1.76
CA GLY A 50 -5.19 2.74 -2.22
C GLY A 50 -5.72 3.37 -3.51
N GLY A 51 -6.16 2.55 -4.46
CA GLY A 51 -6.78 3.01 -5.71
C GLY A 51 -8.08 3.77 -5.48
N LEU A 52 -8.95 3.30 -4.58
CA LEU A 52 -10.17 3.99 -4.20
C LEU A 52 -9.87 5.31 -3.49
N MET A 53 -8.87 5.35 -2.60
CA MET A 53 -8.44 6.58 -1.94
C MET A 53 -7.88 7.61 -2.93
N LEU A 54 -7.01 7.19 -3.85
CA LEU A 54 -6.48 8.08 -4.89
C LEU A 54 -7.59 8.54 -5.85
N GLY A 55 -8.53 7.66 -6.21
CA GLY A 55 -9.70 8.02 -6.99
C GLY A 55 -10.59 9.05 -6.30
N LEU A 56 -10.83 8.88 -5.01
CA LEU A 56 -11.58 9.85 -4.19
C LEU A 56 -10.86 11.20 -4.12
N LEU A 57 -9.55 11.18 -3.94
CA LEU A 57 -8.72 12.38 -3.88
C LEU A 57 -8.74 13.15 -5.21
N LEU A 58 -8.63 12.45 -6.35
CA LEU A 58 -8.73 13.06 -7.67
C LEU A 58 -10.16 13.55 -7.97
N ALA A 59 -11.17 12.76 -7.64
CA ALA A 59 -12.57 13.16 -7.85
C ALA A 59 -12.90 14.43 -7.06
N THR A 60 -12.47 14.53 -5.82
CA THR A 60 -12.67 15.75 -5.03
C THR A 60 -11.84 16.92 -5.54
N PHE A 61 -10.66 16.69 -6.08
CA PHE A 61 -9.87 17.76 -6.73
C PHE A 61 -10.58 18.34 -7.96
N LEU A 62 -11.23 17.48 -8.76
CA LEU A 62 -11.85 17.89 -10.03
C LEU A 62 -13.25 18.46 -9.86
N TRP A 63 -14.02 17.96 -8.91
CA TRP A 63 -15.47 18.22 -8.85
C TRP A 63 -15.98 18.67 -7.47
N TYR A 64 -15.10 18.89 -6.47
CA TYR A 64 -15.58 19.33 -5.16
C TYR A 64 -16.12 20.76 -5.23
N PRO A 65 -17.37 21.03 -4.79
CA PRO A 65 -17.98 22.35 -4.93
C PRO A 65 -17.26 23.40 -4.07
N GLU A 66 -16.99 24.56 -4.65
CA GLU A 66 -16.56 25.73 -3.87
C GLU A 66 -17.69 26.17 -2.92
N GLY A 67 -17.34 26.44 -1.67
CA GLY A 67 -18.31 26.85 -0.65
C GLY A 67 -19.19 25.72 -0.10
N ALA A 68 -18.83 24.45 -0.31
CA ALA A 68 -19.52 23.34 0.34
C ALA A 68 -19.50 23.51 1.87
N TRP A 69 -20.60 23.12 2.54
CA TRP A 69 -20.72 23.17 4.00
C TRP A 69 -19.70 22.25 4.73
N LEU A 70 -19.28 21.17 4.09
CA LEU A 70 -18.23 20.27 4.54
C LEU A 70 -16.95 20.60 3.78
N THR A 71 -15.83 20.68 4.47
CA THR A 71 -14.54 20.91 3.80
C THR A 71 -14.09 19.68 3.01
N ARG A 72 -13.29 19.86 1.97
CA ARG A 72 -12.79 18.76 1.14
C ARG A 72 -12.00 17.73 1.97
N TYR A 73 -11.17 18.18 2.89
CA TYR A 73 -10.39 17.26 3.74
C TYR A 73 -11.27 16.45 4.69
N ASP A 74 -12.31 17.06 5.26
CA ASP A 74 -13.26 16.33 6.11
C ASP A 74 -14.06 15.32 5.29
N PHE A 75 -14.45 15.68 4.04
CA PHE A 75 -15.07 14.74 3.11
C PHE A 75 -14.14 13.55 2.77
N LEU A 76 -12.85 13.80 2.58
CA LEU A 76 -11.85 12.73 2.36
C LEU A 76 -11.77 11.77 3.55
N VAL A 77 -11.82 12.28 4.79
CA VAL A 77 -11.87 11.42 6.00
C VAL A 77 -13.11 10.55 6.00
N LEU A 78 -14.29 11.14 5.80
CA LEU A 78 -15.55 10.39 5.79
C LEU A 78 -15.59 9.38 4.64
N GLY A 79 -15.08 9.76 3.47
CA GLY A 79 -14.95 8.87 2.32
C GLY A 79 -14.01 7.70 2.59
N ALA A 80 -12.87 7.93 3.26
CA ALA A 80 -11.94 6.88 3.65
C ALA A 80 -12.60 5.86 4.61
N ILE A 81 -13.32 6.37 5.62
CA ILE A 81 -14.08 5.54 6.56
C ILE A 81 -15.17 4.74 5.83
N ALA A 82 -15.90 5.38 4.91
CA ALA A 82 -16.93 4.71 4.13
C ALA A 82 -16.36 3.62 3.22
N ILE A 83 -15.23 3.87 2.55
CA ILE A 83 -14.49 2.87 1.75
C ILE A 83 -14.09 1.69 2.64
N GLN A 84 -13.48 1.96 3.79
CA GLN A 84 -13.05 0.92 4.74
C GLN A 84 -14.23 0.08 5.24
N ALA A 85 -15.33 0.73 5.64
CA ALA A 85 -16.54 0.06 6.09
C ALA A 85 -17.18 -0.79 4.99
N MET A 86 -17.24 -0.28 3.77
CA MET A 86 -17.74 -1.00 2.60
C MET A 86 -16.88 -2.25 2.31
N MET A 87 -15.55 -2.13 2.36
CA MET A 87 -14.65 -3.25 2.09
C MET A 87 -14.77 -4.36 3.13
N LEU A 88 -14.96 -4.00 4.41
CA LEU A 88 -15.22 -4.96 5.48
C LEU A 88 -16.61 -5.61 5.32
N TRP A 89 -17.65 -4.81 5.06
CA TRP A 89 -19.01 -5.31 4.92
C TRP A 89 -19.18 -6.26 3.73
N THR A 90 -18.53 -5.96 2.61
CA THR A 90 -18.55 -6.80 1.41
C THR A 90 -17.61 -8.03 1.51
N GLY A 91 -16.80 -8.14 2.57
CA GLY A 91 -15.79 -9.20 2.71
C GLY A 91 -14.63 -9.08 1.73
N LEU A 92 -14.46 -7.92 1.10
CA LEU A 92 -13.27 -7.61 0.28
C LEU A 92 -12.03 -7.46 1.15
N GLU A 93 -12.21 -7.16 2.42
CA GLU A 93 -11.17 -7.03 3.42
C GLU A 93 -11.52 -7.80 4.69
N THR A 94 -10.51 -8.34 5.35
CA THR A 94 -10.68 -9.08 6.62
C THR A 94 -10.43 -8.16 7.83
N TRP A 95 -10.92 -8.57 9.01
CA TRP A 95 -10.63 -7.84 10.24
C TRP A 95 -9.14 -7.81 10.61
N GLU A 96 -8.39 -8.87 10.25
CA GLU A 96 -6.94 -8.90 10.42
C GLU A 96 -6.25 -7.85 9.55
N GLU A 97 -6.68 -7.68 8.30
CA GLU A 97 -6.18 -6.62 7.40
C GLU A 97 -6.55 -5.24 7.94
N ALA A 98 -7.78 -5.06 8.42
CA ALA A 98 -8.22 -3.79 9.02
C ALA A 98 -7.39 -3.39 10.24
N ARG A 99 -6.94 -4.34 11.06
CA ARG A 99 -6.00 -4.06 12.17
C ARG A 99 -4.65 -3.56 11.67
N VAL A 100 -4.10 -4.17 10.62
CA VAL A 100 -2.85 -3.70 10.00
C VAL A 100 -3.04 -2.27 9.45
N ILE A 101 -4.14 -2.01 8.77
CA ILE A 101 -4.50 -0.68 8.26
C ILE A 101 -4.56 0.34 9.40
N LEU A 102 -5.20 0.00 10.52
CA LEU A 102 -5.27 0.87 11.69
C LEU A 102 -3.88 1.19 12.26
N VAL A 103 -2.99 0.20 12.35
CA VAL A 103 -1.60 0.43 12.81
C VAL A 103 -0.88 1.38 11.86
N PHE A 104 -0.97 1.17 10.54
CA PHE A 104 -0.38 2.06 9.54
C PHE A 104 -0.98 3.47 9.58
N HIS A 105 -2.30 3.59 9.81
CA HIS A 105 -2.97 4.88 9.99
C HIS A 105 -2.40 5.65 11.19
N VAL A 106 -2.27 4.98 12.34
CA VAL A 106 -1.73 5.62 13.56
C VAL A 106 -0.27 6.02 13.36
N VAL A 107 0.58 5.10 12.88
CA VAL A 107 2.00 5.37 12.64
C VAL A 107 2.17 6.48 11.60
N GLY A 108 1.44 6.40 10.49
CA GLY A 108 1.46 7.43 9.46
C GLY A 108 1.03 8.80 9.98
N THR A 109 -0.02 8.87 10.80
CA THR A 109 -0.45 10.13 11.44
C THR A 109 0.65 10.70 12.35
N ILE A 110 1.34 9.88 13.13
CA ILE A 110 2.47 10.32 13.96
C ILE A 110 3.60 10.88 13.09
N MET A 111 3.93 10.20 11.99
CA MET A 111 4.95 10.67 11.05
C MET A 111 4.55 12.02 10.41
N GLU A 112 3.30 12.17 10.03
CA GLU A 112 2.75 13.41 9.47
C GLU A 112 2.81 14.58 10.48
N LEU A 113 2.38 14.34 11.72
CA LEU A 113 2.45 15.34 12.78
C LEU A 113 3.90 15.85 12.97
N PHE A 114 4.85 14.93 12.99
CA PHE A 114 6.26 15.30 13.12
C PHE A 114 6.75 16.10 11.91
N LYS A 115 6.49 15.66 10.70
CA LYS A 115 6.97 16.31 9.48
C LYS A 115 6.32 17.67 9.24
N THR A 116 5.03 17.79 9.49
CA THR A 116 4.31 19.07 9.40
C THR A 116 4.82 20.06 10.47
N TYR A 117 5.08 19.59 11.69
CA TYR A 117 5.68 20.43 12.72
C TYR A 117 7.05 20.98 12.31
N HIS A 118 7.87 20.20 11.60
CA HIS A 118 9.18 20.63 11.09
C HIS A 118 9.11 21.36 9.72
N GLY A 119 7.91 21.63 9.20
CA GLY A 119 7.73 22.37 7.96
C GLY A 119 8.19 21.62 6.70
N SER A 120 8.24 20.27 6.73
CA SER A 120 8.61 19.48 5.56
C SER A 120 7.56 19.59 4.45
N TRP A 121 6.29 19.72 4.82
CA TRP A 121 5.13 20.01 3.97
C TRP A 121 3.98 20.59 4.78
N ILE A 122 3.01 21.13 4.08
CA ILE A 122 1.84 21.77 4.69
C ILE A 122 0.54 21.26 4.06
N TYR A 123 -0.56 21.43 4.80
CA TYR A 123 -1.92 21.15 4.35
C TYR A 123 -2.67 22.46 4.19
N PRO A 124 -2.84 22.97 2.94
CA PRO A 124 -3.31 24.34 2.71
C PRO A 124 -4.79 24.57 3.00
N GLU A 125 -5.60 23.52 2.96
CA GLU A 125 -7.06 23.66 3.16
C GLU A 125 -7.45 23.50 4.62
N ASP A 126 -8.52 24.20 5.02
CA ASP A 126 -9.10 24.05 6.35
C ASP A 126 -9.82 22.70 6.50
N SER A 127 -9.87 22.20 7.74
CA SER A 127 -10.69 21.03 8.10
C SER A 127 -10.98 21.02 9.60
N LEU A 128 -12.08 20.39 9.99
CA LEU A 128 -12.45 20.15 11.39
C LEU A 128 -11.76 18.87 11.92
N LEU A 129 -11.65 17.83 11.06
CA LEU A 129 -11.06 16.54 11.39
C LEU A 129 -9.54 16.58 11.17
N ARG A 130 -8.85 17.38 11.99
CA ARG A 130 -7.38 17.51 11.99
C ARG A 130 -6.79 17.48 13.40
N ILE A 131 -5.54 17.07 13.51
CA ILE A 131 -4.75 17.11 14.74
C ILE A 131 -3.50 17.95 14.46
N ALA A 132 -3.27 19.01 15.23
CA ALA A 132 -2.10 19.91 15.11
C ALA A 132 -1.78 20.30 13.65
N GLY A 133 -2.81 20.65 12.86
CA GLY A 133 -2.67 21.06 11.46
C GLY A 133 -2.65 19.91 10.44
N VAL A 134 -2.61 18.66 10.86
CA VAL A 134 -2.61 17.49 9.99
C VAL A 134 -4.02 16.92 9.86
N PRO A 135 -4.62 16.91 8.64
CA PRO A 135 -5.93 16.31 8.40
C PRO A 135 -5.87 14.78 8.55
N LEU A 136 -6.90 14.18 9.16
CA LEU A 136 -6.89 12.75 9.46
C LEU A 136 -6.94 11.84 8.22
N PHE A 137 -7.34 12.34 7.04
CA PHE A 137 -7.32 11.53 5.82
C PHE A 137 -5.88 11.09 5.44
N THR A 138 -4.86 11.85 5.85
CA THR A 138 -3.45 11.54 5.52
C THR A 138 -3.01 10.21 6.11
N GLY A 139 -3.44 9.88 7.33
CA GLY A 139 -3.20 8.57 7.92
C GLY A 139 -3.76 7.42 7.09
N PHE A 140 -4.89 7.62 6.38
CA PHE A 140 -5.43 6.62 5.46
C PHE A 140 -4.60 6.45 4.20
N MET A 141 -3.82 7.45 3.78
CA MET A 141 -2.86 7.30 2.67
C MET A 141 -1.74 6.32 3.06
N TYR A 142 -1.19 6.42 4.27
CA TYR A 142 -0.26 5.40 4.81
C TYR A 142 -0.94 4.05 5.01
N ALA A 143 -2.17 4.05 5.48
CA ALA A 143 -2.97 2.83 5.64
C ALA A 143 -3.17 2.08 4.32
N ALA A 144 -3.17 2.78 3.17
CA ALA A 144 -3.23 2.16 1.85
C ALA A 144 -2.03 1.24 1.59
N VAL A 145 -0.84 1.61 2.05
CA VAL A 145 0.37 0.76 1.98
C VAL A 145 0.20 -0.46 2.87
N GLY A 146 -0.32 -0.30 4.09
CA GLY A 146 -0.61 -1.41 5.01
C GLY A 146 -1.62 -2.39 4.43
N SER A 147 -2.71 -1.89 3.83
CA SER A 147 -3.72 -2.69 3.14
C SER A 147 -3.10 -3.50 1.99
N TYR A 148 -2.29 -2.85 1.17
CA TYR A 148 -1.57 -3.52 0.09
C TYR A 148 -0.68 -4.65 0.62
N LEU A 149 0.18 -4.38 1.61
CA LEU A 149 1.10 -5.37 2.18
C LEU A 149 0.36 -6.57 2.78
N ALA A 150 -0.68 -6.35 3.58
CA ALA A 150 -1.47 -7.41 4.17
C ALA A 150 -2.13 -8.28 3.09
N ARG A 151 -2.62 -7.64 2.03
CA ARG A 151 -3.34 -8.32 0.95
C ARG A 151 -2.43 -9.10 0.00
N VAL A 152 -1.27 -8.55 -0.42
CA VAL A 152 -0.32 -9.31 -1.25
C VAL A 152 0.18 -10.55 -0.54
N TRP A 153 0.40 -10.46 0.78
CA TRP A 153 0.80 -11.60 1.59
C TRP A 153 -0.22 -12.74 1.54
N ARG A 154 -1.50 -12.40 1.61
CA ARG A 154 -2.60 -13.37 1.53
C ARG A 154 -2.76 -14.02 0.16
N ILE A 155 -2.61 -13.23 -0.94
CA ILE A 155 -3.04 -13.68 -2.27
C ILE A 155 -1.92 -14.25 -3.13
N PHE A 156 -0.63 -13.98 -2.81
CA PHE A 156 0.49 -14.42 -3.62
C PHE A 156 1.24 -15.65 -3.05
N ASP A 157 0.89 -16.14 -1.85
CA ASP A 157 1.54 -17.29 -1.22
C ASP A 157 3.09 -17.16 -1.26
N PHE A 158 3.58 -16.09 -0.63
CA PHE A 158 5.01 -15.76 -0.64
C PHE A 158 5.84 -16.79 0.11
N ARG A 159 6.99 -17.14 -0.50
CA ARG A 159 8.07 -17.89 0.13
C ARG A 159 9.36 -17.13 -0.10
N PHE A 160 10.26 -17.19 0.86
CA PHE A 160 11.51 -16.43 0.80
C PHE A 160 12.70 -17.35 0.94
N ASP A 161 13.67 -17.18 0.04
CA ASP A 161 14.98 -17.81 0.15
C ASP A 161 16.01 -16.76 0.57
N ARG A 162 16.96 -17.15 1.41
CA ARG A 162 18.05 -16.30 1.91
C ARG A 162 17.55 -15.01 2.59
N PHE A 163 16.42 -15.12 3.31
CA PHE A 163 15.87 -13.98 4.03
C PHE A 163 16.78 -13.64 5.22
N PRO A 164 17.11 -12.36 5.44
CA PRO A 164 18.03 -11.97 6.51
C PRO A 164 17.40 -12.22 7.88
N PRO A 165 18.21 -12.51 8.92
CA PRO A 165 17.72 -12.73 10.28
C PRO A 165 17.05 -11.47 10.84
N LEU A 166 16.06 -11.66 11.72
CA LEU A 166 15.21 -10.59 12.25
C LEU A 166 15.98 -9.43 12.89
N TRP A 167 17.11 -9.71 13.54
CA TRP A 167 17.90 -8.65 14.17
C TRP A 167 18.52 -7.69 13.15
N ILE A 168 19.00 -8.19 11.99
CA ILE A 168 19.54 -7.35 10.90
C ILE A 168 18.41 -6.47 10.34
N GLN A 169 17.24 -7.05 10.11
CA GLN A 169 16.07 -6.31 9.65
C GLN A 169 15.68 -5.22 10.65
N GLY A 170 15.67 -5.57 11.95
CA GLY A 170 15.35 -4.63 13.03
C GLY A 170 16.34 -3.48 13.10
N VAL A 171 17.65 -3.76 13.02
CA VAL A 171 18.69 -2.72 13.01
C VAL A 171 18.52 -1.79 11.79
N LEU A 172 18.34 -2.35 10.60
CA LEU A 172 18.19 -1.58 9.37
C LEU A 172 16.90 -0.74 9.41
N ALA A 173 15.77 -1.31 9.82
CA ALA A 173 14.51 -0.59 9.96
C ALA A 173 14.64 0.55 10.98
N THR A 174 15.25 0.29 12.12
CA THR A 174 15.51 1.32 13.14
C THR A 174 16.37 2.45 12.58
N ALA A 175 17.46 2.12 11.86
CA ALA A 175 18.33 3.12 11.24
C ALA A 175 17.58 3.98 10.21
N ILE A 176 16.68 3.37 9.41
CA ILE A 176 15.82 4.10 8.46
C ILE A 176 14.88 5.06 9.19
N TYR A 177 14.20 4.61 10.25
CA TYR A 177 13.30 5.46 11.03
C TYR A 177 14.08 6.56 11.79
N VAL A 178 15.24 6.24 12.37
CA VAL A 178 16.10 7.25 13.00
C VAL A 178 16.50 8.31 11.98
N ASN A 179 16.96 7.93 10.79
CA ASN A 179 17.28 8.90 9.74
C ASN A 179 16.05 9.71 9.30
N PHE A 180 14.89 9.08 9.18
CA PHE A 180 13.64 9.77 8.81
C PHE A 180 13.27 10.88 9.79
N PHE A 181 13.45 10.67 11.10
CA PHE A 181 13.16 11.69 12.11
C PHE A 181 14.33 12.64 12.34
N ALA A 182 15.56 12.15 12.35
CA ALA A 182 16.73 12.90 12.81
C ALA A 182 17.42 13.72 11.71
N HIS A 183 17.12 13.55 10.43
CA HIS A 183 17.80 14.28 9.34
C HIS A 183 17.58 15.80 9.36
N HIS A 184 16.68 16.31 10.20
CA HIS A 184 16.54 17.74 10.47
C HIS A 184 17.71 18.31 11.31
N TRP A 185 18.43 17.45 12.05
CA TRP A 185 19.52 17.83 12.97
C TRP A 185 20.83 17.10 12.65
N LEU A 186 20.73 15.92 11.99
CA LEU A 186 21.88 15.08 11.63
C LEU A 186 22.00 15.01 10.11
N PRO A 187 23.19 14.70 9.57
CA PRO A 187 23.36 14.47 8.15
C PRO A 187 22.41 13.38 7.63
N ASP A 188 21.78 13.63 6.48
CA ASP A 188 20.91 12.68 5.84
C ASP A 188 21.73 11.55 5.18
N VAL A 189 21.61 10.35 5.71
CA VAL A 189 22.33 9.16 5.24
C VAL A 189 21.46 8.23 4.39
N ARG A 190 20.36 8.75 3.79
CA ARG A 190 19.40 7.94 3.01
C ARG A 190 20.04 7.07 1.93
N PHE A 191 21.06 7.58 1.23
CA PHE A 191 21.75 6.82 0.18
C PHE A 191 22.58 5.66 0.75
N ALA A 192 23.22 5.85 1.91
CA ALA A 192 23.90 4.75 2.62
C ALA A 192 22.89 3.69 3.08
N LEU A 193 21.71 4.10 3.53
CA LEU A 193 20.62 3.18 3.91
C LEU A 193 20.04 2.44 2.70
N PHE A 194 19.93 3.08 1.53
CA PHE A 194 19.58 2.38 0.28
C PHE A 194 20.64 1.34 -0.09
N ALA A 195 21.92 1.68 -0.02
CA ALA A 195 23.00 0.73 -0.28
C ALA A 195 22.98 -0.43 0.73
N ALA A 196 22.79 -0.16 2.01
CA ALA A 196 22.66 -1.18 3.05
C ALA A 196 21.43 -2.09 2.79
N THR A 197 20.29 -1.52 2.41
CA THR A 197 19.09 -2.29 2.03
C THR A 197 19.38 -3.20 0.83
N ALA A 198 20.04 -2.69 -0.20
CA ALA A 198 20.42 -3.47 -1.37
C ALA A 198 21.41 -4.59 -1.01
N MET A 199 22.38 -4.35 -0.12
CA MET A 199 23.31 -5.38 0.33
C MET A 199 22.63 -6.46 1.18
N VAL A 200 21.76 -6.07 2.11
CA VAL A 200 21.07 -7.00 3.02
C VAL A 200 20.05 -7.86 2.27
N TYR A 201 19.26 -7.27 1.38
CA TYR A 201 18.17 -7.96 0.68
C TYR A 201 18.50 -8.36 -0.77
N GLY A 202 19.66 -7.96 -1.29
CA GLY A 202 20.09 -8.31 -2.65
C GLY A 202 20.14 -9.82 -2.91
N PRO A 203 20.66 -10.64 -1.98
CA PRO A 203 20.65 -12.09 -2.12
C PRO A 203 19.28 -12.75 -1.96
N CYS A 204 18.28 -12.01 -1.43
CA CYS A 204 16.96 -12.55 -1.11
C CYS A 204 16.11 -12.70 -2.36
N VAL A 205 15.49 -13.87 -2.51
CA VAL A 205 14.54 -14.18 -3.58
C VAL A 205 13.17 -14.40 -2.95
N VAL A 206 12.17 -13.70 -3.47
CA VAL A 206 10.78 -13.95 -3.17
C VAL A 206 10.15 -14.83 -4.26
N TRP A 207 9.55 -15.92 -3.84
CA TRP A 207 8.75 -16.79 -4.69
C TRP A 207 7.29 -16.42 -4.50
N PHE A 208 6.62 -16.05 -5.57
CA PHE A 208 5.20 -15.67 -5.55
C PHE A 208 4.40 -16.51 -6.53
N ARG A 209 3.13 -16.74 -6.21
CA ARG A 209 2.23 -17.55 -7.03
C ARG A 209 1.16 -16.69 -7.67
N ALA A 210 1.36 -16.38 -8.95
CA ALA A 210 0.35 -15.67 -9.73
C ALA A 210 -0.81 -16.59 -10.13
N ASP A 211 -0.49 -17.78 -10.61
CA ASP A 211 -1.46 -18.80 -11.03
C ASP A 211 -1.22 -20.14 -10.31
N THR A 212 -0.65 -21.13 -10.97
CA THR A 212 -0.41 -22.47 -10.44
C THR A 212 1.00 -22.64 -9.89
N ALA A 213 1.99 -22.04 -10.54
CA ALA A 213 3.40 -22.18 -10.21
C ALA A 213 3.94 -20.97 -9.43
N HIS A 214 4.91 -21.22 -8.54
CA HIS A 214 5.69 -20.15 -7.91
C HIS A 214 6.74 -19.65 -8.90
N ARG A 215 6.86 -18.33 -9.01
CA ARG A 215 7.86 -17.64 -9.83
C ARG A 215 8.82 -16.87 -8.94
N PRO A 216 10.15 -16.99 -9.16
CA PRO A 216 11.13 -16.25 -8.38
C PRO A 216 11.27 -14.81 -8.87
N MET A 217 11.49 -13.90 -7.93
CA MET A 217 11.87 -12.52 -8.21
C MET A 217 12.88 -12.06 -7.14
N PRO A 218 13.98 -11.36 -7.50
CA PRO A 218 14.82 -10.69 -6.52
C PRO A 218 13.97 -9.74 -5.65
N LEU A 219 14.09 -9.84 -4.33
CA LEU A 219 13.23 -9.07 -3.42
C LEU A 219 13.42 -7.57 -3.57
N VAL A 220 14.64 -7.12 -3.89
CA VAL A 220 14.94 -5.70 -4.15
C VAL A 220 14.15 -5.13 -5.34
N ILE A 221 13.83 -5.96 -6.34
CA ILE A 221 12.94 -5.54 -7.44
C ILE A 221 11.53 -5.30 -6.90
N GLY A 222 11.03 -6.18 -6.03
CA GLY A 222 9.75 -6.00 -5.35
C GLY A 222 9.70 -4.69 -4.56
N PHE A 223 10.74 -4.38 -3.81
CA PHE A 223 10.85 -3.08 -3.11
C PHE A 223 10.82 -1.90 -4.07
N GLY A 224 11.58 -1.98 -5.17
CA GLY A 224 11.59 -0.94 -6.21
C GLY A 224 10.21 -0.71 -6.84
N LEU A 225 9.49 -1.78 -7.17
CA LEU A 225 8.14 -1.69 -7.73
C LEU A 225 7.17 -1.04 -6.75
N VAL A 226 7.19 -1.43 -5.46
CA VAL A 226 6.35 -0.79 -4.43
C VAL A 226 6.72 0.68 -4.27
N ALA A 227 8.02 1.01 -4.25
CA ALA A 227 8.48 2.40 -4.14
C ALA A 227 8.01 3.26 -5.32
N ILE A 228 7.99 2.73 -6.56
CA ILE A 228 7.44 3.42 -7.73
C ILE A 228 5.95 3.73 -7.56
N PHE A 229 5.15 2.77 -7.06
CA PHE A 229 3.73 3.00 -6.80
C PHE A 229 3.50 4.06 -5.72
N ILE A 230 4.29 4.04 -4.64
CA ILE A 230 4.23 5.07 -3.60
C ILE A 230 4.61 6.44 -4.17
N TRP A 231 5.66 6.50 -4.99
CA TRP A 231 6.07 7.72 -5.66
C TRP A 231 4.98 8.28 -6.60
N PHE A 232 4.27 7.41 -7.33
CA PHE A 232 3.12 7.81 -8.13
C PHE A 232 2.00 8.39 -7.26
N ALA A 233 1.65 7.73 -6.16
CA ALA A 233 0.63 8.19 -5.24
C ALA A 233 0.97 9.55 -4.64
N GLU A 234 2.23 9.76 -4.28
CA GLU A 234 2.77 11.02 -3.75
C GLU A 234 2.65 12.16 -4.77
N ASN A 235 3.07 11.92 -6.02
CA ASN A 235 2.95 12.91 -7.08
C ASN A 235 1.48 13.23 -7.40
N LEU A 236 0.60 12.24 -7.37
CA LEU A 236 -0.83 12.43 -7.58
C LEU A 236 -1.45 13.27 -6.47
N GLY A 237 -1.07 13.02 -5.21
CA GLY A 237 -1.51 13.78 -4.05
C GLY A 237 -1.09 15.25 -4.13
N THR A 238 0.17 15.50 -4.49
CA THR A 238 0.69 16.86 -4.71
C THR A 238 -0.02 17.54 -5.88
N PHE A 239 -0.20 16.84 -7.00
CA PHE A 239 -0.95 17.35 -8.15
C PHE A 239 -2.39 17.72 -7.76
N ALA A 240 -3.04 16.90 -6.99
CA ALA A 240 -4.41 17.14 -6.49
C ALA A 240 -4.46 18.15 -5.32
N ARG A 241 -3.36 18.84 -5.02
CA ARG A 241 -3.26 19.84 -3.95
C ARG A 241 -3.71 19.32 -2.59
N ALA A 242 -3.52 18.04 -2.32
CA ALA A 242 -3.83 17.46 -1.03
C ALA A 242 -2.81 17.86 0.05
N TRP A 243 -1.58 18.17 -0.36
CA TRP A 243 -0.50 18.79 0.41
C TRP A 243 0.43 19.57 -0.51
N ALA A 244 1.26 20.43 0.07
CA ALA A 244 2.27 21.20 -0.63
C ALA A 244 3.62 21.14 0.13
N TYR A 245 4.73 21.21 -0.62
CA TYR A 245 6.11 21.26 -0.14
C TYR A 245 6.63 22.70 -0.05
#